data_d15068837ab904c3de6af60bd564adf0
#
_entry.id   d15068837ab904c3de6af60bd564adf0
#
_cell.length_a   1.000
_cell.length_b   1.000
_cell.length_c   1.000
_cell.angle_alpha   90.00
_cell.angle_beta   90.00
_cell.angle_gamma   90.00
#
_symmetry.space_group_name_H-M   'P 1'
#
loop_
_entity.id
_entity.type
_entity.pdbx_description
1 polymer ?
#
loop_
_entity_poly.entity_id
_entity_poly.type
_entity_poly.pdbx_seq_one_letter_code
_entity_poly.pdbx_strand_id
1 'polypeptide(L)'
;VPEDPTANHAVPTGDGTSPAAEACAEVAAERFGSGVEIPDRELLRHHGDADTGPGMVDFAVNVQGTAPPEWLRERLAARLADLGRYPDPADEQAARAAVAARHGRSAAEVLLLSGAAEGFAMLPRLRPRLAAVVHPSFTEPELALREAGVPVARVVLEPPYTLDPALVPEAADLVVLGNPTNPTSVLHPAAVITALRRPGRLVVVDEAFADAIAGEPESLAGERHTDVLVLRSLTKTWALAGLRCGYFLGDPAVLARLDHGRAHWPLGTLQLEAVTATAGPEAVAESSARAERIAADRAAMIPRLRSLGIEVHEPAAGPFLLIRVPDAELLRKRLAEYGIAVRRGDTFPGLASGHLRVAVRGAAEVDRLVEALVQLGFEQR
;
A
#
# COMPACT_ATOMS: atom_id res chain seq x y z
N VAL A 1 -8.60 62.10 -42.70
CA VAL A 1 -9.92 61.63 -42.36
C VAL A 1 -9.88 60.08 -42.44
N PRO A 2 -9.99 59.34 -41.35
CA PRO A 2 -9.94 57.87 -41.37
C PRO A 2 -11.34 57.27 -41.53
N GLU A 3 -11.41 56.23 -42.33
CA GLU A 3 -12.60 55.36 -42.44
C GLU A 3 -12.55 54.23 -41.40
N ASP A 4 -13.69 54.01 -40.77
CA ASP A 4 -14.01 52.92 -39.90
C ASP A 4 -14.45 51.69 -40.71
N PRO A 5 -13.97 50.46 -40.40
CA PRO A 5 -14.65 49.27 -40.84
C PRO A 5 -14.98 48.34 -39.65
N THR A 6 -16.15 48.50 -39.10
CA THR A 6 -16.81 47.42 -38.35
C THR A 6 -17.31 46.37 -39.34
N ALA A 7 -16.52 45.31 -39.53
CA ALA A 7 -16.97 44.10 -40.20
C ALA A 7 -17.09 42.97 -39.14
N ASN A 8 -18.33 42.67 -38.86
CA ASN A 8 -18.79 41.59 -38.01
C ASN A 8 -18.50 40.23 -38.69
N HIS A 9 -17.47 39.48 -38.25
CA HIS A 9 -17.25 38.11 -38.69
C HIS A 9 -17.88 37.16 -37.67
N ALA A 10 -19.01 36.61 -38.01
CA ALA A 10 -19.62 35.48 -37.37
C ALA A 10 -18.68 34.25 -37.48
N VAL A 11 -18.30 33.69 -36.31
CA VAL A 11 -17.59 32.43 -36.23
C VAL A 11 -18.61 31.29 -36.44
N PRO A 12 -18.41 30.38 -37.39
CA PRO A 12 -19.30 29.24 -37.52
C PRO A 12 -19.00 28.25 -36.37
N THR A 13 -20.02 28.00 -35.58
CA THR A 13 -20.07 26.85 -34.65
C THR A 13 -20.30 25.58 -35.46
N GLY A 14 -19.23 24.96 -35.91
CA GLY A 14 -19.25 23.64 -36.52
C GLY A 14 -18.75 22.62 -35.54
N ASP A 15 -19.64 21.84 -34.94
CA ASP A 15 -19.34 20.53 -34.36
C ASP A 15 -18.91 19.58 -35.48
N GLY A 16 -17.62 19.66 -35.84
CA GLY A 16 -17.02 18.78 -36.83
C GLY A 16 -15.73 18.20 -36.26
N THR A 17 -15.80 17.09 -35.59
CA THR A 17 -14.62 16.23 -35.37
C THR A 17 -14.07 15.90 -36.78
N SER A 18 -12.80 16.22 -37.00
CA SER A 18 -12.11 15.94 -38.27
C SER A 18 -12.08 14.43 -38.48
N PRO A 19 -12.35 13.92 -39.72
CA PRO A 19 -12.20 12.50 -40.04
C PRO A 19 -10.86 11.89 -39.63
N ALA A 20 -9.82 12.70 -39.58
CA ALA A 20 -8.50 12.29 -39.05
C ALA A 20 -8.50 12.11 -37.53
N ALA A 21 -9.30 12.86 -36.78
CA ALA A 21 -9.43 12.71 -35.33
C ALA A 21 -10.27 11.46 -34.97
N GLU A 22 -11.30 11.17 -35.77
CA GLU A 22 -12.09 9.93 -35.63
C GLU A 22 -11.28 8.68 -35.96
N ALA A 23 -10.51 8.71 -37.07
CA ALA A 23 -9.59 7.62 -37.42
C ALA A 23 -8.47 7.43 -36.39
N CYS A 24 -7.94 8.52 -35.81
CA CYS A 24 -6.99 8.42 -34.69
C CYS A 24 -7.65 7.86 -33.40
N ALA A 25 -8.90 8.19 -33.12
CA ALA A 25 -9.65 7.67 -31.98
C ALA A 25 -10.00 6.19 -32.18
N GLU A 26 -10.36 5.76 -33.39
CA GLU A 26 -10.59 4.34 -33.71
C GLU A 26 -9.29 3.52 -33.62
N VAL A 27 -8.17 3.98 -34.16
CA VAL A 27 -6.86 3.32 -34.05
C VAL A 27 -6.37 3.31 -32.59
N ALA A 28 -6.67 4.33 -31.80
CA ALA A 28 -6.40 4.34 -30.37
C ALA A 28 -7.31 3.37 -29.61
N ALA A 29 -8.59 3.29 -29.95
CA ALA A 29 -9.54 2.34 -29.36
C ALA A 29 -9.20 0.88 -29.73
N GLU A 30 -8.75 0.61 -30.94
CA GLU A 30 -8.25 -0.72 -31.34
C GLU A 30 -6.91 -1.10 -30.66
N ARG A 31 -6.04 -0.11 -30.41
CA ARG A 31 -4.73 -0.35 -29.79
C ARG A 31 -4.73 -0.33 -28.27
N PHE A 32 -5.66 0.42 -27.65
CA PHE A 32 -5.72 0.62 -26.20
C PHE A 32 -7.03 0.11 -25.56
N GLY A 33 -7.93 -0.49 -26.34
CA GLY A 33 -9.24 -0.99 -25.90
C GLY A 33 -10.20 0.15 -25.53
N SER A 34 -11.43 0.09 -25.95
CA SER A 34 -12.54 0.83 -25.34
C SER A 34 -12.52 0.53 -23.85
N GLY A 35 -12.40 1.53 -23.00
CA GLY A 35 -12.12 1.46 -21.56
C GLY A 35 -12.51 0.15 -20.90
N VAL A 36 -11.52 -0.60 -20.44
CA VAL A 36 -11.73 -1.86 -19.73
C VAL A 36 -12.64 -1.54 -18.54
N GLU A 37 -13.86 -2.10 -18.55
CA GLU A 37 -14.74 -2.00 -17.40
C GLU A 37 -14.11 -2.74 -16.23
N ILE A 38 -13.68 -1.99 -15.21
CA ILE A 38 -13.08 -2.56 -14.00
C ILE A 38 -14.20 -2.71 -12.98
N PRO A 39 -14.62 -3.93 -12.65
CA PRO A 39 -15.58 -4.15 -11.59
C PRO A 39 -15.13 -3.49 -10.30
N ASP A 40 -16.04 -2.78 -9.64
CA ASP A 40 -15.79 -2.13 -8.34
C ASP A 40 -14.66 -1.09 -8.34
N ARG A 41 -14.35 -0.44 -9.47
CA ARG A 41 -13.21 0.50 -9.61
C ARG A 41 -13.18 1.57 -8.51
N GLU A 42 -14.34 2.11 -8.14
CA GLU A 42 -14.44 3.13 -7.09
C GLU A 42 -14.08 2.54 -5.71
N LEU A 43 -14.52 1.31 -5.43
CA LEU A 43 -14.19 0.61 -4.19
C LEU A 43 -12.70 0.27 -4.12
N LEU A 44 -12.10 -0.16 -5.24
CA LEU A 44 -10.66 -0.44 -5.31
C LEU A 44 -9.80 0.81 -5.09
N ARG A 45 -10.31 2.00 -5.42
CA ARG A 45 -9.61 3.29 -5.22
C ARG A 45 -9.81 3.90 -3.84
N HIS A 46 -10.70 3.34 -3.01
CA HIS A 46 -10.95 3.90 -1.69
C HIS A 46 -9.85 3.52 -0.70
N HIS A 47 -9.22 4.50 -0.07
CA HIS A 47 -8.17 4.32 0.94
C HIS A 47 -8.53 4.98 2.27
N GLY A 48 -7.79 4.64 3.34
CA GLY A 48 -8.11 5.06 4.71
C GLY A 48 -7.98 6.55 4.97
N ASP A 49 -7.23 7.27 4.16
CA ASP A 49 -7.12 8.73 4.23
C ASP A 49 -8.43 9.46 3.87
N ALA A 50 -9.30 8.81 3.10
CA ALA A 50 -10.64 9.30 2.82
C ALA A 50 -11.60 9.16 4.03
N ASP A 51 -11.27 8.32 5.00
CA ASP A 51 -12.09 8.05 6.19
C ASP A 51 -11.70 8.91 7.40
N THR A 52 -10.61 9.71 7.32
CA THR A 52 -10.10 10.53 8.43
C THR A 52 -10.09 12.03 8.08
N GLY A 53 -9.96 12.89 9.11
CA GLY A 53 -9.91 14.34 8.96
C GLY A 53 -9.20 15.04 10.12
N PRO A 54 -9.01 16.37 10.02
CA PRO A 54 -8.33 17.14 11.06
C PRO A 54 -9.02 17.00 12.42
N GLY A 55 -8.23 16.78 13.46
CA GLY A 55 -8.71 16.69 14.84
C GLY A 55 -9.35 15.36 15.25
N MET A 56 -9.46 14.41 14.34
CA MET A 56 -9.96 13.08 14.66
C MET A 56 -8.87 12.20 15.28
N VAL A 57 -9.29 11.29 16.17
CA VAL A 57 -8.45 10.14 16.56
C VAL A 57 -8.46 9.14 15.42
N ASP A 58 -7.31 8.95 14.80
CA ASP A 58 -7.19 8.20 13.55
C ASP A 58 -6.89 6.72 13.80
N PHE A 59 -7.92 5.88 13.62
CA PHE A 59 -7.80 4.42 13.51
C PHE A 59 -7.96 3.94 12.05
N ALA A 60 -8.16 4.87 11.09
CA ALA A 60 -8.36 4.52 9.69
C ALA A 60 -7.05 4.38 8.91
N VAL A 61 -6.02 5.17 9.25
CA VAL A 61 -4.70 5.13 8.59
C VAL A 61 -3.69 4.41 9.48
N ASN A 62 -2.89 3.51 8.89
CA ASN A 62 -1.94 2.67 9.63
C ASN A 62 -0.54 3.31 9.78
N VAL A 63 -0.43 4.62 9.69
CA VAL A 63 0.83 5.34 9.95
C VAL A 63 1.11 5.35 11.45
N GLN A 64 2.35 5.08 11.83
CA GLN A 64 2.79 5.05 13.22
C GLN A 64 3.33 6.43 13.63
N GLY A 65 2.61 7.08 14.56
CA GLY A 65 2.93 8.45 14.99
C GLY A 65 2.40 9.54 14.06
N THR A 66 2.47 10.78 14.53
CA THR A 66 1.97 11.98 13.82
C THR A 66 3.05 12.69 13.01
N ALA A 67 4.32 12.38 13.26
CA ALA A 67 5.48 12.95 12.58
C ALA A 67 6.66 11.96 12.59
N PRO A 68 7.62 12.09 11.66
CA PRO A 68 8.87 11.35 11.70
C PRO A 68 9.63 11.63 13.02
N PRO A 69 10.45 10.70 13.53
CA PRO A 69 11.27 10.93 14.71
C PRO A 69 12.23 12.11 14.51
N GLU A 70 12.63 12.75 15.61
CA GLU A 70 13.38 14.01 15.56
C GLU A 70 14.69 13.86 14.79
N TRP A 71 15.46 12.82 15.08
CA TRP A 71 16.71 12.55 14.38
C TRP A 71 16.55 12.45 12.85
N LEU A 72 15.41 11.88 12.38
CA LEU A 72 15.13 11.77 10.94
C LEU A 72 14.72 13.12 10.36
N ARG A 73 13.93 13.92 11.10
CA ARG A 73 13.59 15.29 10.69
C ARG A 73 14.80 16.18 10.56
N GLU A 74 15.74 16.11 11.52
CA GLU A 74 17.01 16.85 11.48
C GLU A 74 17.87 16.46 10.28
N ARG A 75 17.98 15.16 9.99
CA ARG A 75 18.70 14.68 8.81
C ARG A 75 18.08 15.20 7.51
N LEU A 76 16.76 15.13 7.39
CA LEU A 76 16.06 15.66 6.22
C LEU A 76 16.20 17.18 6.10
N ALA A 77 16.12 17.90 7.22
CA ALA A 77 16.29 19.35 7.25
C ALA A 77 17.70 19.78 6.78
N ALA A 78 18.75 19.03 7.14
CA ALA A 78 20.11 19.28 6.69
C ALA A 78 20.27 19.18 5.15
N ARG A 79 19.39 18.44 4.47
CA ARG A 79 19.42 18.26 3.01
C ARG A 79 18.57 19.28 2.24
N LEU A 80 17.82 20.17 2.93
CA LEU A 80 16.97 21.17 2.25
C LEU A 80 17.76 22.13 1.34
N ALA A 81 18.99 22.47 1.71
CA ALA A 81 19.87 23.32 0.90
C ALA A 81 20.27 22.66 -0.44
N ASP A 82 20.16 21.33 -0.54
CA ASP A 82 20.53 20.58 -1.76
C ASP A 82 19.41 20.56 -2.81
N LEU A 83 18.18 20.99 -2.46
CA LEU A 83 17.01 20.93 -3.36
C LEU A 83 17.12 21.81 -4.61
N GLY A 84 18.07 22.73 -4.65
CA GLY A 84 18.36 23.53 -5.86
C GLY A 84 19.09 22.76 -6.97
N ARG A 85 19.46 21.50 -6.74
CA ARG A 85 20.15 20.60 -7.67
C ARG A 85 19.34 19.34 -7.91
N TYR A 86 19.58 18.67 -9.04
CA TYR A 86 19.07 17.31 -9.23
C TYR A 86 19.69 16.36 -8.20
N PRO A 87 18.98 15.28 -7.81
CA PRO A 87 19.52 14.29 -6.90
C PRO A 87 20.89 13.76 -7.37
N ASP A 88 21.82 13.65 -6.43
CA ASP A 88 23.16 13.13 -6.73
C ASP A 88 23.10 11.61 -6.96
N PRO A 89 23.69 11.08 -8.04
CA PRO A 89 23.81 9.65 -8.25
C PRO A 89 24.49 8.90 -7.08
N ALA A 90 25.38 9.57 -6.34
CA ALA A 90 26.02 9.01 -5.15
C ALA A 90 25.00 8.78 -4.02
N ASP A 91 23.99 9.65 -3.86
CA ASP A 91 22.91 9.48 -2.87
C ASP A 91 22.06 8.24 -3.21
N GLU A 92 21.73 8.02 -4.49
CA GLU A 92 21.02 6.83 -4.92
C GLU A 92 21.83 5.55 -4.65
N GLN A 93 23.12 5.57 -4.98
CA GLN A 93 24.00 4.44 -4.71
C GLN A 93 24.11 4.15 -3.21
N ALA A 94 24.24 5.18 -2.37
CA ALA A 94 24.28 5.06 -0.92
C ALA A 94 22.97 4.47 -0.37
N ALA A 95 21.82 4.93 -0.84
CA ALA A 95 20.53 4.42 -0.43
C ALA A 95 20.33 2.94 -0.83
N ARG A 96 20.71 2.56 -2.05
CA ARG A 96 20.68 1.15 -2.51
C ARG A 96 21.63 0.28 -1.68
N ALA A 97 22.84 0.76 -1.40
CA ALA A 97 23.82 0.04 -0.59
C ALA A 97 23.33 -0.15 0.86
N ALA A 98 22.72 0.88 1.47
CA ALA A 98 22.19 0.80 2.82
C ALA A 98 21.04 -0.23 2.93
N VAL A 99 20.09 -0.21 1.98
CA VAL A 99 19.00 -1.21 1.91
C VAL A 99 19.56 -2.61 1.68
N ALA A 100 20.51 -2.75 0.77
CA ALA A 100 21.18 -4.03 0.49
C ALA A 100 21.86 -4.61 1.75
N ALA A 101 22.60 -3.76 2.48
CA ALA A 101 23.24 -4.16 3.73
C ALA A 101 22.25 -4.60 4.80
N ARG A 102 21.13 -3.87 4.96
CA ARG A 102 20.03 -4.23 5.89
C ARG A 102 19.51 -5.65 5.64
N HIS A 103 19.35 -6.05 4.39
CA HIS A 103 18.74 -7.33 4.00
C HIS A 103 19.75 -8.40 3.57
N GLY A 104 21.08 -8.16 3.74
CA GLY A 104 22.10 -9.12 3.32
C GLY A 104 22.14 -9.38 1.81
N ARG A 105 21.75 -8.38 1.00
CA ARG A 105 21.66 -8.45 -0.47
C ARG A 105 22.77 -7.62 -1.14
N SER A 106 22.85 -7.67 -2.46
CA SER A 106 23.63 -6.75 -3.27
C SER A 106 22.82 -5.52 -3.67
N ALA A 107 23.48 -4.39 -3.95
CA ALA A 107 22.80 -3.18 -4.41
C ALA A 107 22.07 -3.37 -5.76
N ALA A 108 22.49 -4.34 -6.59
CA ALA A 108 21.83 -4.71 -7.82
C ALA A 108 20.45 -5.38 -7.61
N GLU A 109 20.22 -5.94 -6.41
CA GLU A 109 18.95 -6.56 -6.01
C GLU A 109 17.98 -5.58 -5.36
N VAL A 110 18.26 -4.26 -5.45
CA VAL A 110 17.44 -3.18 -4.85
C VAL A 110 16.97 -2.23 -5.93
N LEU A 111 15.66 -1.95 -6.00
CA LEU A 111 15.07 -0.87 -6.80
C LEU A 111 14.33 0.08 -5.86
N LEU A 112 14.81 1.32 -5.75
CA LEU A 112 14.18 2.35 -4.93
C LEU A 112 12.90 2.86 -5.58
N LEU A 113 11.87 3.18 -4.76
CA LEU A 113 10.53 3.55 -5.22
C LEU A 113 10.03 4.82 -4.54
N SER A 114 9.27 5.62 -5.26
CA SER A 114 8.48 6.73 -4.71
C SER A 114 7.23 6.20 -3.97
N GLY A 115 7.49 5.39 -2.94
CA GLY A 115 6.49 4.64 -2.16
C GLY A 115 6.05 3.32 -2.83
N ALA A 116 5.44 2.44 -2.03
CA ALA A 116 4.98 1.12 -2.50
C ALA A 116 3.96 1.22 -3.65
N ALA A 117 3.15 2.29 -3.69
CA ALA A 117 2.16 2.51 -4.75
C ALA A 117 2.81 2.60 -6.14
N GLU A 118 3.99 3.21 -6.28
CA GLU A 118 4.74 3.19 -7.54
C GLU A 118 5.10 1.75 -7.93
N GLY A 119 5.53 0.94 -6.95
CA GLY A 119 5.84 -0.47 -7.19
C GLY A 119 4.66 -1.23 -7.79
N PHE A 120 3.47 -1.05 -7.25
CA PHE A 120 2.26 -1.68 -7.80
C PHE A 120 1.95 -1.19 -9.22
N ALA A 121 2.06 0.11 -9.47
CA ALA A 121 1.87 0.69 -10.80
C ALA A 121 2.87 0.18 -11.84
N MET A 122 4.02 -0.33 -11.41
CA MET A 122 5.05 -0.91 -12.30
C MET A 122 4.80 -2.39 -12.63
N LEU A 123 3.98 -3.13 -11.87
CA LEU A 123 3.76 -4.57 -12.07
C LEU A 123 3.31 -4.94 -13.51
N PRO A 124 2.45 -4.15 -14.19
CA PRO A 124 2.08 -4.43 -15.57
C PRO A 124 3.25 -4.46 -16.56
N ARG A 125 4.38 -3.82 -16.26
CA ARG A 125 5.59 -3.86 -17.09
C ARG A 125 6.20 -5.27 -17.20
N LEU A 126 5.86 -6.15 -16.25
CA LEU A 126 6.24 -7.55 -16.29
C LEU A 126 5.45 -8.36 -17.34
N ARG A 127 4.38 -7.77 -17.90
CA ARG A 127 3.50 -8.33 -18.93
C ARG A 127 2.97 -9.73 -18.55
N PRO A 128 2.35 -9.88 -17.38
CA PRO A 128 1.77 -11.15 -16.99
C PRO A 128 0.56 -11.48 -17.90
N ARG A 129 0.39 -12.75 -18.21
CA ARG A 129 -0.76 -13.27 -18.99
C ARG A 129 -1.99 -13.42 -18.10
N LEU A 130 -1.78 -13.79 -16.84
CA LEU A 130 -2.79 -13.90 -15.80
C LEU A 130 -2.15 -13.59 -14.45
N ALA A 131 -2.65 -12.57 -13.78
CA ALA A 131 -2.27 -12.27 -12.41
C ALA A 131 -3.29 -12.88 -11.44
N ALA A 132 -2.82 -13.53 -10.37
CA ALA A 132 -3.64 -13.89 -9.22
C ALA A 132 -3.36 -12.90 -8.10
N VAL A 133 -4.41 -12.27 -7.56
CA VAL A 133 -4.30 -11.38 -6.40
C VAL A 133 -5.04 -12.01 -5.22
N VAL A 134 -4.32 -12.22 -4.12
CA VAL A 134 -4.85 -12.84 -2.91
C VAL A 134 -5.61 -11.80 -2.11
N HIS A 135 -6.88 -12.06 -1.82
CA HIS A 135 -7.81 -11.20 -1.09
C HIS A 135 -8.38 -11.90 0.16
N PRO A 136 -8.90 -11.17 1.15
CA PRO A 136 -8.97 -9.70 1.26
C PRO A 136 -7.58 -9.07 1.40
N SER A 137 -7.24 -8.09 0.57
CA SER A 137 -5.94 -7.42 0.63
C SER A 137 -6.00 -5.98 0.13
N PHE A 138 -4.87 -5.28 0.21
CA PHE A 138 -4.73 -3.93 -0.35
C PHE A 138 -5.01 -3.95 -1.86
N THR A 139 -5.75 -2.97 -2.33
CA THR A 139 -6.43 -3.01 -3.63
C THR A 139 -5.63 -2.45 -4.81
N GLU A 140 -4.60 -1.65 -4.54
CA GLU A 140 -3.79 -1.01 -5.58
C GLU A 140 -3.14 -2.00 -6.58
N PRO A 141 -2.62 -3.17 -6.16
CA PRO A 141 -2.06 -4.12 -7.12
C PRO A 141 -3.09 -4.59 -8.16
N GLU A 142 -4.31 -4.93 -7.71
CA GLU A 142 -5.38 -5.34 -8.60
C GLU A 142 -5.77 -4.22 -9.54
N LEU A 143 -5.96 -3.00 -8.99
CA LEU A 143 -6.35 -1.83 -9.77
C LEU A 143 -5.32 -1.54 -10.87
N ALA A 144 -4.04 -1.48 -10.51
CA ALA A 144 -2.96 -1.19 -11.46
C ALA A 144 -2.88 -2.23 -12.59
N LEU A 145 -3.04 -3.50 -12.26
CA LEU A 145 -3.03 -4.59 -13.25
C LEU A 145 -4.24 -4.49 -14.20
N ARG A 146 -5.45 -4.26 -13.65
CA ARG A 146 -6.67 -4.15 -14.46
C ARG A 146 -6.67 -2.88 -15.33
N GLU A 147 -6.20 -1.74 -14.82
CA GLU A 147 -6.08 -0.50 -15.60
C GLU A 147 -5.10 -0.66 -16.79
N ALA A 148 -4.13 -1.54 -16.66
CA ALA A 148 -3.22 -1.91 -17.75
C ALA A 148 -3.74 -3.05 -18.66
N GLY A 149 -4.98 -3.50 -18.49
CA GLY A 149 -5.59 -4.57 -19.29
C GLY A 149 -5.10 -5.99 -18.97
N VAL A 150 -4.40 -6.18 -17.84
CA VAL A 150 -3.97 -7.52 -17.41
C VAL A 150 -5.15 -8.29 -16.84
N PRO A 151 -5.41 -9.54 -17.29
CA PRO A 151 -6.40 -10.41 -16.67
C PRO A 151 -6.04 -10.70 -15.21
N VAL A 152 -7.02 -10.50 -14.29
CA VAL A 152 -6.83 -10.71 -12.84
C VAL A 152 -7.83 -11.74 -12.33
N ALA A 153 -7.31 -12.83 -11.73
CA ALA A 153 -8.06 -13.77 -10.91
C ALA A 153 -7.96 -13.36 -9.43
N ARG A 154 -9.10 -13.14 -8.78
CA ARG A 154 -9.14 -12.95 -7.33
C ARG A 154 -9.08 -14.32 -6.64
N VAL A 155 -8.12 -14.50 -5.74
CA VAL A 155 -8.05 -15.62 -4.82
C VAL A 155 -8.60 -15.15 -3.48
N VAL A 156 -9.89 -15.37 -3.25
CA VAL A 156 -10.57 -14.89 -2.03
C VAL A 156 -10.44 -15.92 -0.93
N LEU A 157 -9.81 -15.53 0.17
CA LEU A 157 -9.66 -16.36 1.37
C LEU A 157 -10.86 -16.17 2.29
N GLU A 158 -11.35 -17.29 2.81
CA GLU A 158 -12.36 -17.31 3.88
C GLU A 158 -11.70 -17.20 5.27
N PRO A 159 -12.43 -16.74 6.30
CA PRO A 159 -11.91 -16.76 7.66
C PRO A 159 -11.36 -18.15 8.06
N PRO A 160 -10.22 -18.23 8.71
CA PRO A 160 -9.42 -17.16 9.30
C PRO A 160 -8.44 -16.45 8.34
N TYR A 161 -8.69 -16.42 7.05
CA TYR A 161 -7.93 -15.75 6.00
C TYR A 161 -6.49 -16.24 5.83
N THR A 162 -6.24 -17.50 6.12
CA THR A 162 -4.93 -18.14 5.93
C THR A 162 -4.78 -18.61 4.49
N LEU A 163 -3.60 -18.37 3.91
CA LEU A 163 -3.31 -18.74 2.53
C LEU A 163 -3.21 -20.26 2.38
N ASP A 164 -3.98 -20.81 1.44
CA ASP A 164 -3.76 -22.14 0.87
C ASP A 164 -3.21 -21.97 -0.55
N PRO A 165 -1.97 -22.38 -0.84
CA PRO A 165 -1.39 -22.31 -2.16
C PRO A 165 -2.19 -23.02 -3.27
N ALA A 166 -3.00 -24.03 -2.90
CA ALA A 166 -3.83 -24.77 -3.84
C ALA A 166 -4.98 -23.94 -4.45
N LEU A 167 -5.36 -22.83 -3.80
CA LEU A 167 -6.38 -21.92 -4.31
C LEU A 167 -5.88 -21.03 -5.45
N VAL A 168 -4.55 -20.93 -5.63
CA VAL A 168 -3.97 -20.06 -6.67
C VAL A 168 -4.02 -20.76 -8.02
N PRO A 169 -4.67 -20.17 -9.05
CA PRO A 169 -4.78 -20.79 -10.37
C PRO A 169 -3.42 -21.20 -10.93
N GLU A 170 -3.35 -22.41 -11.47
CA GLU A 170 -2.11 -22.90 -12.08
C GLU A 170 -1.61 -22.04 -13.24
N ALA A 171 -2.55 -21.48 -14.02
CA ALA A 171 -2.24 -20.63 -15.17
C ALA A 171 -1.69 -19.24 -14.79
N ALA A 172 -1.80 -18.82 -13.51
CA ALA A 172 -1.28 -17.54 -13.09
C ALA A 172 0.25 -17.51 -13.14
N ASP A 173 0.80 -16.57 -13.90
CA ASP A 173 2.25 -16.34 -14.03
C ASP A 173 2.73 -15.15 -13.18
N LEU A 174 1.79 -14.40 -12.55
CA LEU A 174 2.05 -13.43 -11.50
C LEU A 174 1.13 -13.74 -10.31
N VAL A 175 1.67 -13.77 -9.10
CA VAL A 175 0.87 -13.85 -7.86
C VAL A 175 1.24 -12.68 -6.98
N VAL A 176 0.23 -11.96 -6.44
CA VAL A 176 0.44 -10.82 -5.54
C VAL A 176 -0.29 -11.08 -4.24
N LEU A 177 0.40 -10.92 -3.10
CA LEU A 177 -0.17 -11.05 -1.76
C LEU A 177 0.48 -10.07 -0.78
N GLY A 178 -0.23 -9.70 0.29
CA GLY A 178 0.32 -8.91 1.41
C GLY A 178 0.81 -9.80 2.55
N ASN A 179 1.92 -9.46 3.20
CA ASN A 179 2.41 -10.19 4.37
C ASN A 179 3.15 -9.28 5.38
N PRO A 180 2.53 -8.90 6.54
CA PRO A 180 1.16 -9.25 6.92
C PRO A 180 0.12 -8.61 6.01
N THR A 181 -1.00 -9.29 5.82
CA THR A 181 -2.07 -8.85 4.93
C THR A 181 -2.87 -7.68 5.53
N ASN A 182 -3.06 -6.60 4.80
CA ASN A 182 -4.01 -5.54 5.11
C ASN A 182 -5.31 -5.80 4.30
N PRO A 183 -6.50 -6.02 4.91
CA PRO A 183 -6.89 -5.58 6.25
C PRO A 183 -6.90 -6.68 7.33
N THR A 184 -6.65 -7.94 7.00
CA THR A 184 -6.87 -9.08 7.90
C THR A 184 -5.87 -9.20 9.04
N SER A 185 -4.70 -8.56 8.90
CA SER A 185 -3.58 -8.64 9.85
C SER A 185 -2.89 -10.03 9.92
N VAL A 186 -3.28 -10.96 9.04
CA VAL A 186 -2.70 -12.31 9.01
C VAL A 186 -1.26 -12.25 8.51
N LEU A 187 -0.38 -12.90 9.23
CA LEU A 187 1.01 -13.16 8.85
C LEU A 187 1.10 -14.60 8.32
N HIS A 188 1.30 -14.74 7.03
CA HIS A 188 1.45 -16.06 6.40
C HIS A 188 2.87 -16.57 6.60
N PRO A 189 3.06 -17.88 6.90
CA PRO A 189 4.39 -18.47 6.98
C PRO A 189 5.16 -18.32 5.65
N ALA A 190 6.44 -17.97 5.73
CA ALA A 190 7.32 -17.86 4.55
C ALA A 190 7.33 -19.15 3.71
N ALA A 191 7.26 -20.31 4.38
CA ALA A 191 7.17 -21.62 3.70
C ALA A 191 5.90 -21.76 2.86
N VAL A 192 4.76 -21.21 3.29
CA VAL A 192 3.50 -21.22 2.53
C VAL A 192 3.59 -20.29 1.32
N ILE A 193 4.23 -19.13 1.48
CA ILE A 193 4.45 -18.18 0.37
C ILE A 193 5.41 -18.78 -0.65
N THR A 194 6.50 -19.40 -0.21
CA THR A 194 7.47 -20.05 -1.12
C THR A 194 6.89 -21.26 -1.85
N ALA A 195 5.87 -21.92 -1.30
CA ALA A 195 5.13 -22.99 -1.99
C ALA A 195 4.32 -22.50 -3.20
N LEU A 196 4.09 -21.19 -3.34
CA LEU A 196 3.48 -20.60 -4.56
C LEU A 196 4.40 -20.61 -5.76
N ARG A 197 5.71 -20.75 -5.54
CA ARG A 197 6.73 -20.69 -6.60
C ARG A 197 6.60 -21.86 -7.56
N ARG A 198 6.76 -21.57 -8.84
CA ARG A 198 6.80 -22.58 -9.92
C ARG A 198 7.51 -21.98 -11.14
N PRO A 199 8.04 -22.79 -12.06
CA PRO A 199 8.67 -22.29 -13.28
C PRO A 199 7.76 -21.34 -14.06
N GLY A 200 8.27 -20.13 -14.39
CA GLY A 200 7.55 -19.12 -15.16
C GLY A 200 6.56 -18.28 -14.35
N ARG A 201 6.46 -18.46 -13.05
CA ARG A 201 5.64 -17.65 -12.14
C ARG A 201 6.52 -16.73 -11.29
N LEU A 202 6.13 -15.46 -11.20
CA LEU A 202 6.69 -14.51 -10.24
C LEU A 202 5.73 -14.33 -9.06
N VAL A 203 6.24 -14.35 -7.83
CA VAL A 203 5.50 -14.08 -6.62
C VAL A 203 5.91 -12.70 -6.08
N VAL A 204 4.96 -11.79 -5.94
CA VAL A 204 5.16 -10.46 -5.35
C VAL A 204 4.59 -10.45 -3.95
N VAL A 205 5.43 -10.18 -2.96
CA VAL A 205 5.06 -10.13 -1.57
C VAL A 205 5.09 -8.67 -1.10
N ASP A 206 3.92 -8.11 -0.78
CA ASP A 206 3.79 -6.79 -0.19
C ASP A 206 4.09 -6.87 1.30
N GLU A 207 5.30 -6.55 1.67
CA GLU A 207 5.78 -6.47 3.05
C GLU A 207 5.77 -5.03 3.60
N ALA A 208 4.80 -4.20 3.17
CA ALA A 208 4.70 -2.81 3.63
C ALA A 208 4.52 -2.65 5.15
N PHE A 209 4.17 -3.72 5.85
CA PHE A 209 4.00 -3.75 7.30
C PHE A 209 4.92 -4.76 8.00
N ALA A 210 5.90 -5.33 7.32
CA ALA A 210 6.80 -6.32 7.93
C ALA A 210 7.60 -5.73 9.08
N ASP A 211 8.06 -4.47 8.98
CA ASP A 211 8.75 -3.76 10.07
C ASP A 211 7.87 -3.50 11.31
N ALA A 212 6.57 -3.74 11.25
CA ALA A 212 5.69 -3.70 12.42
C ALA A 212 5.59 -5.06 13.15
N ILE A 213 6.32 -6.07 12.68
CA ILE A 213 6.43 -7.39 13.29
C ILE A 213 7.82 -7.55 13.88
N ALA A 214 7.90 -7.78 15.18
CA ALA A 214 9.20 -7.93 15.87
C ALA A 214 10.02 -9.09 15.28
N GLY A 215 11.24 -8.79 14.85
CA GLY A 215 12.15 -9.75 14.23
C GLY A 215 11.80 -10.19 12.81
N GLU A 216 10.70 -9.72 12.24
CA GLU A 216 10.26 -10.01 10.86
C GLU A 216 10.35 -11.52 10.48
N PRO A 217 9.81 -12.46 11.30
CA PRO A 217 10.13 -13.91 11.20
C PRO A 217 9.70 -14.55 9.89
N GLU A 218 8.71 -13.98 9.19
CA GLU A 218 8.16 -14.51 7.95
C GLU A 218 8.48 -13.63 6.74
N SER A 219 9.48 -12.73 6.89
CA SER A 219 9.92 -11.87 5.78
C SER A 219 10.79 -12.62 4.79
N LEU A 220 10.52 -12.46 3.51
CA LEU A 220 11.34 -12.95 2.42
C LEU A 220 12.40 -11.94 1.95
N ALA A 221 12.51 -10.79 2.62
CA ALA A 221 13.41 -9.71 2.22
C ALA A 221 14.90 -10.14 2.22
N GLY A 222 15.30 -11.02 3.15
CA GLY A 222 16.65 -11.57 3.22
C GLY A 222 16.89 -12.78 2.32
N GLU A 223 15.86 -13.41 1.77
CA GLU A 223 15.96 -14.62 0.96
C GLU A 223 16.20 -14.30 -0.52
N ARG A 224 17.05 -15.09 -1.17
CA ARG A 224 17.44 -14.89 -2.59
C ARG A 224 16.73 -15.90 -3.49
N HIS A 225 15.54 -15.50 -3.95
CA HIS A 225 14.79 -16.25 -4.94
C HIS A 225 14.70 -15.42 -6.23
N THR A 226 14.98 -16.04 -7.39
CA THR A 226 14.92 -15.35 -8.70
C THR A 226 13.49 -15.05 -9.16
N ASP A 227 12.52 -15.70 -8.55
CA ASP A 227 11.09 -15.66 -8.85
C ASP A 227 10.23 -15.08 -7.70
N VAL A 228 10.87 -14.40 -6.73
CA VAL A 228 10.19 -13.64 -5.66
C VAL A 228 10.63 -12.20 -5.67
N LEU A 229 9.65 -11.30 -5.62
CA LEU A 229 9.83 -9.86 -5.52
C LEU A 229 9.20 -9.38 -4.21
N VAL A 230 10.00 -8.77 -3.35
CA VAL A 230 9.51 -8.23 -2.06
C VAL A 230 9.38 -6.73 -2.16
N LEU A 231 8.21 -6.20 -1.83
CA LEU A 231 7.92 -4.76 -1.77
C LEU A 231 7.95 -4.28 -0.32
N ARG A 232 8.74 -3.26 -0.05
CA ARG A 232 8.83 -2.62 1.29
C ARG A 232 8.38 -1.17 1.22
N SER A 233 7.73 -0.71 2.29
CA SER A 233 7.27 0.66 2.45
C SER A 233 7.85 1.27 3.72
N LEU A 234 8.44 2.45 3.62
CA LEU A 234 8.94 3.21 4.78
C LEU A 234 7.90 4.22 5.30
N THR A 235 6.75 4.32 4.61
CA THR A 235 5.73 5.34 4.88
C THR A 235 5.00 5.14 6.20
N LYS A 236 4.90 3.89 6.68
CA LYS A 236 4.07 3.54 7.84
C LYS A 236 4.85 3.62 9.14
N THR A 237 5.96 2.93 9.25
CA THR A 237 6.79 2.84 10.45
C THR A 237 7.42 4.18 10.81
N TRP A 238 7.81 4.98 9.81
CA TRP A 238 8.55 6.22 9.98
C TRP A 238 7.71 7.50 9.85
N ALA A 239 6.39 7.38 9.75
CA ALA A 239 5.49 8.52 9.50
C ALA A 239 5.90 9.35 8.26
N LEU A 240 6.32 8.69 7.19
CA LEU A 240 6.78 9.29 5.94
C LEU A 240 5.73 9.22 4.82
N ALA A 241 4.45 9.18 5.17
CA ALA A 241 3.38 9.03 4.17
C ALA A 241 3.41 10.16 3.11
N GLY A 242 3.72 11.39 3.53
CA GLY A 242 3.87 12.54 2.63
C GLY A 242 5.18 12.55 1.82
N LEU A 243 6.24 11.88 2.28
CA LEU A 243 7.53 11.86 1.59
C LEU A 243 7.60 10.81 0.49
N ARG A 244 6.81 9.73 0.56
CA ARG A 244 6.75 8.68 -0.45
C ARG A 244 8.06 7.90 -0.60
N CYS A 245 8.35 6.95 0.28
CA CYS A 245 9.57 6.13 0.25
C CYS A 245 9.23 4.64 0.31
N GLY A 246 9.91 3.85 -0.49
CA GLY A 246 9.82 2.39 -0.52
C GLY A 246 10.88 1.78 -1.43
N TYR A 247 10.88 0.48 -1.55
CA TYR A 247 11.79 -0.23 -2.46
C TYR A 247 11.29 -1.65 -2.77
N PHE A 248 11.71 -2.16 -3.92
CA PHE A 248 11.69 -3.59 -4.24
C PHE A 248 13.02 -4.24 -3.90
N LEU A 249 12.93 -5.50 -3.49
CA LEU A 249 14.04 -6.46 -3.40
C LEU A 249 13.74 -7.65 -4.31
N GLY A 250 14.68 -8.04 -5.17
CA GLY A 250 14.46 -9.14 -6.10
C GLY A 250 15.62 -9.39 -7.05
N ASP A 251 15.39 -10.28 -8.00
CA ASP A 251 16.37 -10.60 -9.04
C ASP A 251 16.67 -9.36 -9.90
N PRO A 252 17.94 -9.06 -10.18
CA PRO A 252 18.34 -7.88 -10.96
C PRO A 252 17.69 -7.81 -12.35
N ALA A 253 17.45 -8.96 -13.02
CA ALA A 253 16.81 -8.97 -14.33
C ALA A 253 15.31 -8.63 -14.24
N VAL A 254 14.63 -9.04 -13.15
CA VAL A 254 13.23 -8.67 -12.88
C VAL A 254 13.16 -7.17 -12.57
N LEU A 255 14.06 -6.66 -11.71
CA LEU A 255 14.11 -5.24 -11.36
C LEU A 255 14.40 -4.36 -12.58
N ALA A 256 15.30 -4.78 -13.47
CA ALA A 256 15.60 -4.06 -14.72
C ALA A 256 14.37 -3.96 -15.65
N ARG A 257 13.52 -5.01 -15.69
CA ARG A 257 12.25 -4.97 -16.45
C ARG A 257 11.27 -3.96 -15.86
N LEU A 258 11.18 -3.88 -14.53
CA LEU A 258 10.35 -2.91 -13.83
C LEU A 258 10.85 -1.48 -14.05
N ASP A 259 12.16 -1.28 -13.99
CA ASP A 259 12.78 0.05 -14.14
C ASP A 259 12.78 0.57 -15.59
N HIS A 260 12.65 -0.34 -16.56
CA HIS A 260 12.64 0.04 -17.98
C HIS A 260 11.55 1.09 -18.32
N GLY A 261 11.96 2.18 -18.93
CA GLY A 261 11.05 3.29 -19.29
C GLY A 261 10.57 4.12 -18.11
N ARG A 262 11.22 4.01 -16.94
CA ARG A 262 11.00 4.92 -15.82
C ARG A 262 11.61 6.29 -16.11
N ALA A 263 10.98 7.35 -15.60
CA ALA A 263 11.51 8.70 -15.72
C ALA A 263 12.87 8.83 -15.03
N HIS A 264 13.71 9.73 -15.52
CA HIS A 264 14.95 10.11 -14.83
C HIS A 264 14.62 10.75 -13.47
N TRP A 265 15.50 10.57 -12.51
CA TRP A 265 15.37 11.08 -11.13
C TRP A 265 14.01 10.73 -10.50
N PRO A 266 13.69 9.45 -10.40
CA PRO A 266 12.39 9.02 -9.89
C PRO A 266 12.20 9.31 -8.39
N LEU A 267 13.31 9.51 -7.66
CA LEU A 267 13.31 9.93 -6.26
C LEU A 267 14.06 11.25 -6.10
N GLY A 268 13.55 12.10 -5.22
CA GLY A 268 14.21 13.33 -4.81
C GLY A 268 15.25 13.12 -3.70
N THR A 269 16.09 14.11 -3.48
CA THR A 269 17.16 14.11 -2.48
C THR A 269 16.69 13.70 -1.07
N LEU A 270 15.53 14.22 -0.62
CA LEU A 270 14.99 13.91 0.70
C LEU A 270 14.50 12.46 0.81
N GLN A 271 13.99 11.88 -0.27
CA GLN A 271 13.59 10.48 -0.31
C GLN A 271 14.81 9.57 -0.20
N LEU A 272 15.88 9.86 -0.95
CA LEU A 272 17.13 9.11 -0.90
C LEU A 272 17.77 9.17 0.48
N GLU A 273 17.78 10.37 1.11
CA GLU A 273 18.27 10.55 2.49
C GLU A 273 17.43 9.73 3.48
N ALA A 274 16.10 9.77 3.37
CA ALA A 274 15.22 9.01 4.25
C ALA A 274 15.45 7.50 4.13
N VAL A 275 15.60 6.98 2.90
CA VAL A 275 15.90 5.55 2.67
C VAL A 275 17.22 5.17 3.30
N THR A 276 18.27 5.97 3.07
CA THR A 276 19.60 5.72 3.64
C THR A 276 19.56 5.71 5.17
N ALA A 277 18.91 6.73 5.75
CA ALA A 277 18.81 6.91 7.19
C ALA A 277 18.06 5.77 7.89
N THR A 278 16.94 5.33 7.31
CA THR A 278 16.07 4.30 7.92
C THR A 278 16.55 2.88 7.69
N ALA A 279 17.52 2.66 6.83
CA ALA A 279 18.15 1.35 6.60
C ALA A 279 19.33 1.07 7.54
N GLY A 280 19.83 2.07 8.28
CA GLY A 280 20.95 1.90 9.22
C GLY A 280 20.60 1.04 10.45
N PRO A 281 21.62 0.46 11.11
CA PRO A 281 21.41 -0.49 12.22
C PRO A 281 20.66 0.12 13.41
N GLU A 282 20.88 1.39 13.71
CA GLU A 282 20.21 2.11 14.79
C GLU A 282 18.71 2.29 14.48
N ALA A 283 18.38 2.64 13.25
CA ALA A 283 16.99 2.74 12.80
C ALA A 283 16.32 1.36 12.80
N VAL A 284 17.00 0.30 12.39
CA VAL A 284 16.49 -1.08 12.45
C VAL A 284 16.19 -1.47 13.90
N ALA A 285 17.07 -1.16 14.85
CA ALA A 285 16.83 -1.41 16.27
C ALA A 285 15.61 -0.62 16.80
N GLU A 286 15.47 0.66 16.42
CA GLU A 286 14.30 1.47 16.77
C GLU A 286 13.02 0.89 16.16
N SER A 287 13.05 0.45 14.92
CA SER A 287 11.91 -0.19 14.25
C SER A 287 11.48 -1.46 14.99
N SER A 288 12.43 -2.30 15.41
CA SER A 288 12.15 -3.50 16.22
C SER A 288 11.49 -3.16 17.57
N ALA A 289 12.01 -2.16 18.28
CA ALA A 289 11.41 -1.71 19.53
C ALA A 289 9.98 -1.13 19.33
N ARG A 290 9.71 -0.48 18.20
CA ARG A 290 8.37 -0.03 17.83
C ARG A 290 7.43 -1.22 17.55
N ALA A 291 7.92 -2.25 16.86
CA ALA A 291 7.16 -3.47 16.59
C ALA A 291 6.77 -4.21 17.87
N GLU A 292 7.66 -4.28 18.87
CA GLU A 292 7.37 -4.84 20.18
C GLU A 292 6.25 -4.05 20.89
N ARG A 293 6.29 -2.71 20.86
CA ARG A 293 5.21 -1.89 21.42
C ARG A 293 3.88 -2.12 20.70
N ILE A 294 3.88 -2.16 19.36
CA ILE A 294 2.68 -2.46 18.58
C ILE A 294 2.10 -3.83 18.96
N ALA A 295 2.94 -4.82 19.18
CA ALA A 295 2.50 -6.15 19.63
C ALA A 295 1.84 -6.11 21.02
N ALA A 296 2.41 -5.35 21.95
CA ALA A 296 1.85 -5.15 23.30
C ALA A 296 0.53 -4.38 23.24
N ASP A 297 0.46 -3.28 22.49
CA ASP A 297 -0.75 -2.47 22.31
C ASP A 297 -1.88 -3.29 21.66
N ARG A 298 -1.56 -4.11 20.65
CA ARG A 298 -2.50 -5.02 20.02
C ARG A 298 -3.04 -6.05 21.02
N ALA A 299 -2.16 -6.67 21.81
CA ALA A 299 -2.55 -7.65 22.82
C ALA A 299 -3.45 -7.03 23.91
N ALA A 300 -3.24 -5.75 24.25
CA ALA A 300 -4.09 -5.01 25.18
C ALA A 300 -5.43 -4.57 24.57
N MET A 301 -5.45 -4.24 23.28
CA MET A 301 -6.64 -3.73 22.57
C MET A 301 -7.68 -4.83 22.29
N ILE A 302 -7.24 -6.05 21.94
CA ILE A 302 -8.12 -7.15 21.56
C ILE A 302 -9.15 -7.49 22.67
N PRO A 303 -8.75 -7.74 23.94
CA PRO A 303 -9.71 -8.08 24.99
C PRO A 303 -10.69 -6.95 25.30
N ARG A 304 -10.28 -5.70 25.14
CA ARG A 304 -11.14 -4.54 25.34
C ARG A 304 -12.25 -4.45 24.30
N LEU A 305 -11.95 -4.73 23.04
CA LEU A 305 -12.96 -4.80 21.98
C LEU A 305 -13.91 -5.99 22.19
N ARG A 306 -13.36 -7.13 22.57
CA ARG A 306 -14.14 -8.34 22.84
C ARG A 306 -15.09 -8.20 24.04
N SER A 307 -14.68 -7.47 25.08
CA SER A 307 -15.54 -7.19 26.24
C SER A 307 -16.79 -6.37 25.87
N LEU A 308 -16.76 -5.65 24.74
CA LEU A 308 -17.91 -4.93 24.17
C LEU A 308 -18.72 -5.79 23.19
N GLY A 309 -18.47 -7.11 23.11
CA GLY A 309 -19.16 -8.00 22.19
C GLY A 309 -18.73 -7.86 20.74
N ILE A 310 -17.62 -7.17 20.46
CA ILE A 310 -17.07 -7.00 19.12
C ILE A 310 -16.24 -8.24 18.76
N GLU A 311 -16.55 -8.84 17.60
CA GLU A 311 -15.74 -9.93 17.05
C GLU A 311 -14.44 -9.36 16.47
N VAL A 312 -13.30 -9.88 16.94
CA VAL A 312 -11.97 -9.54 16.43
C VAL A 312 -11.41 -10.76 15.71
N HIS A 313 -11.08 -10.60 14.43
CA HIS A 313 -10.48 -11.68 13.63
C HIS A 313 -9.05 -11.97 14.09
N GLU A 314 -8.74 -13.25 14.24
CA GLU A 314 -7.41 -13.78 14.53
C GLU A 314 -7.10 -15.00 13.64
N PRO A 315 -5.80 -15.27 13.37
CA PRO A 315 -4.63 -14.63 13.96
C PRO A 315 -4.40 -13.20 13.41
N ALA A 316 -3.89 -12.29 14.27
CA ALA A 316 -3.58 -10.92 13.91
C ALA A 316 -2.16 -10.56 14.37
N ALA A 317 -1.28 -10.20 13.44
CA ALA A 317 0.11 -9.89 13.70
C ALA A 317 0.51 -8.45 13.35
N GLY A 318 -0.20 -7.80 12.41
CA GLY A 318 0.10 -6.46 11.92
C GLY A 318 -0.33 -5.33 12.88
N PRO A 319 -0.10 -4.07 12.49
CA PRO A 319 -0.42 -2.88 13.28
C PRO A 319 -1.90 -2.45 13.16
N PHE A 320 -2.80 -3.38 12.90
CA PHE A 320 -4.25 -3.16 12.76
C PHE A 320 -5.02 -4.45 13.07
N LEU A 321 -6.31 -4.30 13.36
CA LEU A 321 -7.25 -5.37 13.60
C LEU A 321 -8.41 -5.29 12.60
N LEU A 322 -8.82 -6.43 12.09
CA LEU A 322 -10.10 -6.58 11.38
C LEU A 322 -11.15 -6.95 12.42
N ILE A 323 -12.22 -6.17 12.49
CA ILE A 323 -13.34 -6.40 13.41
C ILE A 323 -14.63 -6.59 12.64
N ARG A 324 -15.57 -7.33 13.23
CA ARG A 324 -16.90 -7.51 12.69
C ARG A 324 -17.94 -6.95 13.65
N VAL A 325 -18.86 -6.17 13.09
CA VAL A 325 -19.96 -5.52 13.81
C VAL A 325 -21.25 -5.59 12.98
N PRO A 326 -22.44 -5.54 13.58
CA PRO A 326 -23.71 -5.72 12.87
C PRO A 326 -23.96 -4.70 11.75
N ASP A 327 -23.69 -3.42 11.99
CA ASP A 327 -23.89 -2.33 11.03
C ASP A 327 -22.65 -1.44 10.97
N ALA A 328 -21.64 -1.94 10.26
CA ALA A 328 -20.32 -1.31 10.23
C ALA A 328 -20.35 0.09 9.63
N GLU A 329 -21.16 0.33 8.61
CA GLU A 329 -21.22 1.64 7.97
C GLU A 329 -21.91 2.69 8.88
N LEU A 330 -22.98 2.30 9.57
CA LEU A 330 -23.63 3.17 10.56
C LEU A 330 -22.68 3.45 11.73
N LEU A 331 -22.03 2.41 12.24
CA LEU A 331 -21.06 2.56 13.33
C LEU A 331 -19.91 3.49 12.92
N ARG A 332 -19.34 3.34 11.73
CA ARG A 332 -18.28 4.20 11.20
C ARG A 332 -18.72 5.68 11.19
N LYS A 333 -19.93 5.96 10.67
CA LYS A 333 -20.48 7.32 10.64
C LYS A 333 -20.68 7.90 12.04
N ARG A 334 -21.21 7.09 12.95
CA ARG A 334 -21.41 7.51 14.33
C ARG A 334 -20.08 7.76 15.07
N LEU A 335 -19.08 6.90 14.90
CA LEU A 335 -17.74 7.13 15.46
C LEU A 335 -17.13 8.43 14.94
N ALA A 336 -17.36 8.77 13.67
CA ALA A 336 -16.91 10.05 13.12
C ALA A 336 -17.54 11.26 13.81
N GLU A 337 -18.80 11.18 14.25
CA GLU A 337 -19.46 12.22 15.08
C GLU A 337 -18.79 12.40 16.45
N TYR A 338 -18.16 11.35 16.98
CA TYR A 338 -17.31 11.38 18.18
C TYR A 338 -15.85 11.75 17.91
N GLY A 339 -15.53 12.16 16.67
CA GLY A 339 -14.17 12.51 16.28
C GLY A 339 -13.23 11.31 16.18
N ILE A 340 -13.75 10.12 15.84
CA ILE A 340 -12.98 8.89 15.69
C ILE A 340 -13.12 8.37 14.26
N ALA A 341 -12.01 8.20 13.58
CA ALA A 341 -11.96 7.65 12.23
C ALA A 341 -11.61 6.17 12.26
N VAL A 342 -12.40 5.34 11.56
CA VAL A 342 -12.12 3.92 11.35
C VAL A 342 -12.28 3.57 9.86
N ARG A 343 -11.56 2.58 9.37
CA ARG A 343 -11.54 2.18 7.96
C ARG A 343 -12.68 1.20 7.64
N ARG A 344 -13.51 1.52 6.65
CA ARG A 344 -14.54 0.60 6.14
C ARG A 344 -13.91 -0.65 5.52
N GLY A 345 -14.54 -1.82 5.77
CA GLY A 345 -14.05 -3.12 5.29
C GLY A 345 -14.58 -3.54 3.93
N ASP A 346 -15.78 -3.11 3.56
CA ASP A 346 -16.50 -3.51 2.34
C ASP A 346 -15.85 -3.07 1.02
N THR A 347 -14.81 -2.26 1.07
CA THR A 347 -13.99 -1.88 -0.09
C THR A 347 -12.86 -2.88 -0.39
N PHE A 348 -12.66 -3.85 0.50
CA PHE A 348 -11.69 -4.93 0.26
C PHE A 348 -12.42 -6.13 -0.34
N PRO A 349 -12.07 -6.58 -1.55
CA PRO A 349 -12.68 -7.76 -2.15
C PRO A 349 -12.67 -8.95 -1.18
N GLY A 350 -13.79 -9.65 -1.07
CA GLY A 350 -13.95 -10.78 -0.14
C GLY A 350 -14.41 -10.41 1.26
N LEU A 351 -14.52 -9.12 1.63
CA LEU A 351 -15.14 -8.72 2.90
C LEU A 351 -16.57 -8.23 2.68
N ALA A 352 -17.47 -8.65 3.59
CA ALA A 352 -18.83 -8.16 3.63
C ALA A 352 -18.93 -6.80 4.35
N SER A 353 -20.12 -6.16 4.22
CA SER A 353 -20.40 -4.83 4.81
C SER A 353 -20.33 -4.75 6.34
N GLY A 354 -20.24 -5.88 7.04
CA GLY A 354 -20.13 -5.93 8.50
C GLY A 354 -18.71 -5.77 9.05
N HIS A 355 -17.72 -5.42 8.23
CA HIS A 355 -16.32 -5.35 8.67
C HIS A 355 -15.80 -3.91 8.74
N LEU A 356 -14.99 -3.64 9.77
CA LEU A 356 -14.16 -2.45 9.90
C LEU A 356 -12.71 -2.86 10.16
N ARG A 357 -11.75 -2.07 9.68
CA ARG A 357 -10.37 -2.19 10.10
C ARG A 357 -10.04 -1.04 11.05
N VAL A 358 -9.45 -1.35 12.19
CA VAL A 358 -9.00 -0.39 13.19
C VAL A 358 -7.49 -0.50 13.37
N ALA A 359 -6.77 0.61 13.29
CA ALA A 359 -5.33 0.63 13.55
C ALA A 359 -5.07 0.33 15.03
N VAL A 360 -3.98 -0.38 15.34
CA VAL A 360 -3.50 -0.53 16.71
C VAL A 360 -2.97 0.81 17.19
N ARG A 361 -3.42 1.24 18.38
CA ARG A 361 -3.04 2.50 19.01
C ARG A 361 -2.74 2.28 20.49
N GLY A 362 -2.12 3.27 21.13
CA GLY A 362 -1.85 3.28 22.56
C GLY A 362 -3.11 3.38 23.42
N ALA A 363 -2.93 3.20 24.73
CA ALA A 363 -4.03 3.12 25.69
C ALA A 363 -4.97 4.33 25.64
N ALA A 364 -4.44 5.54 25.51
CA ALA A 364 -5.24 6.77 25.52
C ALA A 364 -6.21 6.88 24.34
N GLU A 365 -5.75 6.53 23.13
CA GLU A 365 -6.61 6.50 21.94
C GLU A 365 -7.64 5.37 22.04
N VAL A 366 -7.23 4.20 22.55
CA VAL A 366 -8.12 3.06 22.74
C VAL A 366 -9.18 3.35 23.80
N ASP A 367 -8.85 4.09 24.87
CA ASP A 367 -9.83 4.58 25.87
C ASP A 367 -10.93 5.41 25.20
N ARG A 368 -10.56 6.37 24.36
CA ARG A 368 -11.53 7.18 23.60
C ARG A 368 -12.42 6.35 22.69
N LEU A 369 -11.84 5.35 22.00
CA LEU A 369 -12.62 4.45 21.15
C LEU A 369 -13.63 3.64 21.97
N VAL A 370 -13.21 3.06 23.09
CA VAL A 370 -14.06 2.27 23.99
C VAL A 370 -15.17 3.13 24.59
N GLU A 371 -14.86 4.34 25.06
CA GLU A 371 -15.85 5.30 25.58
C GLU A 371 -16.93 5.62 24.52
N ALA A 372 -16.51 5.93 23.31
CA ALA A 372 -17.46 6.21 22.22
C ALA A 372 -18.32 4.97 21.88
N LEU A 373 -17.74 3.78 21.85
CA LEU A 373 -18.49 2.53 21.62
C LEU A 373 -19.53 2.28 22.71
N VAL A 374 -19.18 2.49 23.98
CA VAL A 374 -20.14 2.36 25.10
C VAL A 374 -21.28 3.37 24.98
N GLN A 375 -21.00 4.64 24.62
CA GLN A 375 -22.04 5.64 24.38
C GLN A 375 -22.93 5.32 23.19
N LEU A 376 -22.42 4.56 22.23
CA LEU A 376 -23.17 4.06 21.07
C LEU A 376 -23.94 2.75 21.35
N GLY A 377 -23.94 2.29 22.61
CA GLY A 377 -24.75 1.15 23.06
C GLY A 377 -24.06 -0.21 23.04
N PHE A 378 -22.73 -0.25 22.91
CA PHE A 378 -21.96 -1.47 23.12
C PHE A 378 -21.78 -1.69 24.63
N GLU A 379 -22.32 -2.78 25.16
CA GLU A 379 -22.29 -3.06 26.58
C GLU A 379 -21.08 -3.95 26.94
N GLN A 380 -20.44 -3.65 28.06
CA GLN A 380 -19.41 -4.54 28.63
C GLN A 380 -20.05 -5.85 29.10
N ARG A 381 -19.55 -6.96 28.60
CA ARG A 381 -19.97 -8.32 28.94
C ARG A 381 -18.94 -9.02 29.81
#